data_a0e1018f850464b9e405a652e0e877bd
#
_entry.id   a0e1018f850464b9e405a652e0e877bd
#
_cell.length_a   1.000
_cell.length_b   1.000
_cell.length_c   1.000
_cell.angle_alpha   90.00
_cell.angle_beta   90.00
_cell.angle_gamma   90.00
#
_symmetry.space_group_name_H-M   'P 1'
#
loop_
_entity.id
_entity.type
_entity.pdbx_description
1 polymer ?
#
loop_
_entity_poly.entity_id
_entity_poly.type
_entity_poly.pdbx_seq_one_letter_code
_entity_poly.pdbx_strand_id
1 'polypeptide(L)'
;GMDYPYGKAINAKIEIKKLAQKEAQKVKMRILKKDEPASWWNGSKSKMPPSNLDQVVVSDNLKFKKYSGAEVTVLGWPKESTVEKKDEWIKRYSDHGILYFEIQK
;
A
#
# COMPACT_ATOMS: atom_id res chain seq x y z
N GLY A 1 -8.99 -12.54 9.13
CA GLY A 1 -8.19 -11.35 9.28
C GLY A 1 -8.12 -10.92 10.73
N MET A 2 -7.13 -10.16 11.03
CA MET A 2 -7.00 -9.61 12.37
C MET A 2 -7.58 -8.21 12.41
N ASP A 3 -8.53 -8.01 13.32
CA ASP A 3 -9.08 -6.69 13.54
C ASP A 3 -8.12 -5.90 14.42
N TYR A 4 -7.43 -4.95 13.82
CA TYR A 4 -6.59 -4.05 14.59
C TYR A 4 -7.37 -2.79 14.92
N PRO A 5 -7.41 -2.36 16.19
CA PRO A 5 -7.80 -0.99 16.50
C PRO A 5 -6.89 -0.01 15.75
N TYR A 6 -7.42 1.15 15.39
CA TYR A 6 -6.68 2.13 14.59
C TYR A 6 -5.27 2.44 15.12
N GLY A 7 -5.12 2.57 16.43
CA GLY A 7 -3.81 2.81 17.02
C GLY A 7 -2.81 1.70 16.75
N LYS A 8 -3.27 0.45 16.77
CA LYS A 8 -2.40 -0.69 16.46
C LYS A 8 -2.04 -0.75 14.98
N ALA A 9 -2.94 -0.36 14.08
CA ALA A 9 -2.64 -0.30 12.65
C ALA A 9 -1.53 0.72 12.36
N ILE A 10 -1.57 1.89 13.01
CA ILE A 10 -0.52 2.91 12.87
C ILE A 10 0.81 2.40 13.42
N ASN A 11 0.79 1.73 14.57
CA ASN A 11 2.00 1.15 15.16
C ASN A 11 2.58 0.04 14.28
N ALA A 12 1.73 -0.79 13.70
CA ALA A 12 2.16 -1.85 12.78
C ALA A 12 2.86 -1.26 11.57
N LYS A 13 2.37 -0.13 11.02
CA LYS A 13 3.02 0.56 9.91
C LYS A 13 4.41 1.03 10.27
N ILE A 14 4.59 1.60 11.46
CA ILE A 14 5.90 2.05 11.94
C ILE A 14 6.84 0.86 12.12
N GLU A 15 6.35 -0.23 12.69
CA GLU A 15 7.13 -1.45 12.90
C GLU A 15 7.55 -2.09 11.59
N ILE A 16 6.67 -2.13 10.59
CA ILE A 16 6.99 -2.65 9.26
C ILE A 16 8.09 -1.83 8.62
N LYS A 17 8.04 -0.49 8.72
CA LYS A 17 9.11 0.36 8.21
C LYS A 17 10.44 0.10 8.91
N LYS A 18 10.43 -0.02 10.23
CA LYS A 18 11.64 -0.33 11.01
C LYS A 18 12.20 -1.69 10.63
N LEU A 19 11.35 -2.70 10.52
CA LEU A 19 11.74 -4.04 10.14
C LEU A 19 12.32 -4.06 8.73
N ALA A 20 11.68 -3.39 7.78
CA ALA A 20 12.16 -3.29 6.41
C ALA A 20 13.54 -2.64 6.34
N GLN A 21 13.76 -1.56 7.09
CA GLN A 21 15.07 -0.91 7.15
C GLN A 21 16.13 -1.82 7.75
N LYS A 22 15.77 -2.54 8.81
CA LYS A 22 16.68 -3.46 9.48
C LYS A 22 17.06 -4.64 8.59
N GLU A 23 16.09 -5.23 7.91
CA GLU A 23 16.33 -6.35 6.99
C GLU A 23 17.07 -5.89 5.73
N ALA A 24 16.80 -4.69 5.24
CA ALA A 24 17.52 -4.13 4.10
C ALA A 24 19.02 -4.00 4.39
N GLN A 25 19.39 -3.68 5.63
CA GLN A 25 20.79 -3.64 6.02
C GLN A 25 21.45 -5.02 6.05
N LYS A 26 20.69 -6.05 6.44
CA LYS A 26 21.20 -7.44 6.56
C LYS A 26 21.27 -8.16 5.23
N VAL A 27 20.20 -8.11 4.45
CA VAL A 27 20.01 -8.94 3.26
C VAL A 27 19.79 -8.14 1.98
N LYS A 28 20.03 -6.84 2.03
CA LYS A 28 19.85 -5.93 0.90
C LYS A 28 18.46 -6.03 0.30
N MET A 29 17.46 -5.73 1.11
CA MET A 29 16.08 -5.61 0.66
C MET A 29 15.73 -4.17 0.35
N ARG A 30 14.69 -3.98 -0.45
CA ARG A 30 14.18 -2.66 -0.79
C ARG A 30 12.66 -2.65 -0.81
N ILE A 31 12.09 -1.46 -0.62
CA ILE A 31 10.65 -1.26 -0.71
C ILE A 31 10.32 -0.81 -2.14
N LEU A 32 9.35 -1.45 -2.76
CA LEU A 32 8.93 -1.11 -4.11
C LEU A 32 8.20 0.23 -4.14
N LYS A 33 8.45 1.01 -5.19
CA LYS A 33 7.79 2.29 -5.39
C LYS A 33 6.38 2.08 -5.90
N LYS A 34 5.41 2.66 -5.21
CA LYS A 34 3.99 2.62 -5.61
C LYS A 34 3.64 3.84 -6.45
N ASP A 35 2.73 3.67 -7.41
CA ASP A 35 2.21 4.78 -8.21
C ASP A 35 1.27 5.68 -7.39
N GLU A 36 0.57 5.11 -6.42
CA GLU A 36 -0.27 5.84 -5.47
C GLU A 36 0.25 5.59 -4.05
N PRO A 37 0.62 6.63 -3.30
CA PRO A 37 1.13 6.41 -1.94
C PRO A 37 0.05 5.85 -1.00
N ALA A 38 -1.19 6.31 -1.13
CA ALA A 38 -2.27 5.86 -0.25
C ALA A 38 -2.83 4.52 -0.71
N SER A 39 -2.97 3.58 0.21
CA SER A 39 -3.55 2.26 -0.04
C SER A 39 -4.74 1.96 0.86
N TRP A 40 -4.99 2.80 1.86
CA TRP A 40 -6.12 2.64 2.78
C TRP A 40 -6.85 3.96 2.98
N TRP A 41 -8.18 3.90 2.97
CA TRP A 41 -9.06 5.02 3.28
C TRP A 41 -10.45 4.50 3.60
N ASN A 42 -11.04 5.02 4.66
CA ASN A 42 -12.38 4.58 5.07
C ASN A 42 -13.51 5.45 4.50
N GLY A 43 -13.22 6.19 3.44
CA GLY A 43 -14.21 6.99 2.73
C GLY A 43 -14.23 8.46 3.17
N SER A 44 -15.01 9.25 2.43
CA SER A 44 -15.04 10.71 2.60
C SER A 44 -15.62 11.17 3.94
N LYS A 45 -16.40 10.33 4.60
CA LYS A 45 -16.97 10.63 5.91
C LYS A 45 -16.06 10.23 7.07
N SER A 46 -14.94 9.60 6.77
CA SER A 46 -13.96 9.21 7.79
C SER A 46 -13.18 10.42 8.28
N LYS A 47 -12.90 10.45 9.58
CA LYS A 47 -12.02 11.45 10.17
C LYS A 47 -10.55 11.17 9.87
N MET A 48 -10.23 9.95 9.45
CA MET A 48 -8.87 9.54 9.11
C MET A 48 -8.58 9.82 7.64
N PRO A 49 -7.44 10.47 7.32
CA PRO A 49 -7.08 10.71 5.93
C PRO A 49 -6.64 9.41 5.24
N PRO A 50 -6.59 9.41 3.90
CA PRO A 50 -5.98 8.31 3.17
C PRO A 50 -4.56 8.06 3.69
N SER A 51 -4.18 6.79 3.81
CA SER A 51 -2.91 6.41 4.45
C SER A 51 -2.12 5.43 3.59
N ASN A 52 -0.79 5.58 3.61
CA ASN A 52 0.13 4.63 3.02
C ASN A 52 0.37 3.48 3.99
N LEU A 53 -0.55 2.52 3.99
CA LEU A 53 -0.58 1.45 4.97
C LEU A 53 0.06 0.16 4.47
N ASP A 54 -0.13 -0.15 3.19
CA ASP A 54 0.33 -1.41 2.60
C ASP A 54 1.55 -1.17 1.72
N GLN A 55 2.58 -1.99 1.89
CA GLN A 55 3.84 -1.87 1.16
C GLN A 55 4.36 -3.23 0.73
N VAL A 56 5.20 -3.25 -0.30
CA VAL A 56 5.85 -4.46 -0.80
C VAL A 56 7.35 -4.33 -0.57
N VAL A 57 7.92 -5.30 0.14
CA VAL A 57 9.36 -5.36 0.43
C VAL A 57 9.93 -6.58 -0.28
N VAL A 58 11.02 -6.39 -1.01
CA VAL A 58 11.59 -7.44 -1.85
C VAL A 58 13.11 -7.49 -1.70
N SER A 59 13.69 -8.62 -2.10
CA SER A 59 15.14 -8.74 -2.20
C SER A 59 15.67 -7.80 -3.29
N ASP A 60 16.79 -7.15 -3.02
CA ASP A 60 17.35 -6.11 -3.89
C ASP A 60 17.77 -6.62 -5.27
N ASN A 61 18.05 -7.92 -5.40
CA ASN A 61 18.43 -8.53 -6.67
C ASN A 61 17.24 -8.80 -7.62
N LEU A 62 16.00 -8.65 -7.15
CA LEU A 62 14.82 -8.83 -7.98
C LEU A 62 14.49 -7.54 -8.73
N LYS A 63 14.09 -7.69 -9.98
CA LYS A 63 13.65 -6.58 -10.82
C LYS A 63 12.17 -6.73 -11.11
N PHE A 64 11.50 -5.59 -11.21
CA PHE A 64 10.05 -5.54 -11.43
C PHE A 64 9.75 -4.66 -12.62
N LYS A 65 8.72 -5.05 -13.37
CA LYS A 65 8.21 -4.23 -14.45
C LYS A 65 7.69 -2.92 -13.89
N LYS A 66 7.98 -1.81 -14.60
CA LYS A 66 7.53 -0.48 -14.19
C LYS A 66 6.40 -0.01 -15.10
N TYR A 67 5.41 0.59 -14.48
CA TYR A 67 4.30 1.22 -15.17
C TYR A 67 4.28 2.69 -14.75
N SER A 68 4.50 3.60 -15.71
CA SER A 68 4.63 5.04 -15.45
C SER A 68 5.68 5.37 -14.37
N GLY A 69 6.77 4.60 -14.35
CA GLY A 69 7.88 4.80 -13.40
C GLY A 69 7.69 4.15 -12.03
N ALA A 70 6.56 3.48 -11.79
CA ALA A 70 6.29 2.81 -10.53
C ALA A 70 6.31 1.29 -10.69
N GLU A 71 6.80 0.59 -9.68
CA GLU A 71 6.89 -0.86 -9.67
C GLU A 71 5.61 -1.52 -9.16
N VAL A 72 4.83 -0.82 -8.36
CA VAL A 72 3.56 -1.30 -7.81
C VAL A 72 2.44 -0.38 -8.28
N THR A 73 1.40 -0.98 -8.83
CA THR A 73 0.16 -0.27 -9.17
C THR A 73 -0.85 -0.51 -8.06
N VAL A 74 -1.37 0.55 -7.49
CA VAL A 74 -2.43 0.45 -6.47
C VAL A 74 -3.77 0.55 -7.17
N LEU A 75 -4.49 -0.57 -7.21
CA LEU A 75 -5.81 -0.67 -7.85
C LEU A 75 -6.92 -0.49 -6.83
N GLY A 76 -8.13 -0.33 -7.30
CA GLY A 76 -9.30 -0.18 -6.46
C GLY A 76 -9.67 1.27 -6.26
N TRP A 77 -10.05 1.67 -5.02
CA TRP A 77 -10.52 3.01 -4.77
C TRP A 77 -9.52 4.12 -5.17
N PRO A 78 -8.17 3.94 -5.05
CA PRO A 78 -7.25 5.01 -5.47
C PRO A 78 -7.30 5.32 -6.96
N LYS A 79 -7.77 4.40 -7.78
CA LYS A 79 -7.90 4.61 -9.24
C LYS A 79 -9.25 5.18 -9.66
N GLU A 80 -10.20 5.29 -8.75
CA GLU A 80 -11.48 5.89 -9.09
C GLU A 80 -11.36 7.39 -9.23
N SER A 81 -12.09 7.96 -10.18
CA SER A 81 -11.93 9.36 -10.61
C SER A 81 -12.61 10.37 -9.71
N THR A 82 -13.62 9.97 -8.96
CA THR A 82 -14.38 10.88 -8.10
C THR A 82 -14.47 10.34 -6.68
N VAL A 83 -14.73 11.25 -5.72
CA VAL A 83 -14.91 10.88 -4.32
C VAL A 83 -16.10 9.93 -4.16
N GLU A 84 -17.18 10.15 -4.89
CA GLU A 84 -18.38 9.32 -4.84
C GLU A 84 -18.07 7.89 -5.30
N LYS A 85 -17.30 7.75 -6.36
CA LYS A 85 -16.88 6.43 -6.86
C LYS A 85 -15.92 5.75 -5.91
N LYS A 86 -15.01 6.49 -5.29
CA LYS A 86 -14.12 5.95 -4.26
C LYS A 86 -14.92 5.43 -3.08
N ASP A 87 -15.87 6.19 -2.58
CA ASP A 87 -16.74 5.79 -1.48
C ASP A 87 -17.55 4.54 -1.84
N GLU A 88 -18.09 4.47 -3.06
CA GLU A 88 -18.83 3.31 -3.52
C GLU A 88 -17.96 2.08 -3.60
N TRP A 89 -16.74 2.19 -4.10
CA TRP A 89 -15.80 1.09 -4.19
C TRP A 89 -15.46 0.55 -2.80
N ILE A 90 -15.19 1.43 -1.86
CA ILE A 90 -14.87 1.08 -0.48
C ILE A 90 -16.04 0.34 0.17
N LYS A 91 -17.26 0.84 -0.03
CA LYS A 91 -18.47 0.23 0.52
C LYS A 91 -18.72 -1.16 -0.02
N ARG A 92 -18.43 -1.38 -1.32
CA ARG A 92 -18.71 -2.66 -1.99
C ARG A 92 -17.62 -3.69 -1.75
N TYR A 93 -16.38 -3.30 -1.69
CA TYR A 93 -15.24 -4.22 -1.73
C TYR A 93 -14.35 -4.12 -0.51
N SER A 94 -13.62 -3.03 -0.37
CA SER A 94 -12.64 -2.91 0.71
C SER A 94 -12.16 -1.48 0.87
N ASP A 95 -11.76 -1.12 2.09
CA ASP A 95 -11.07 0.13 2.38
C ASP A 95 -9.59 0.08 1.99
N HIS A 96 -9.06 -1.10 1.66
CA HIS A 96 -7.71 -1.26 1.10
C HIS A 96 -7.73 -1.26 -0.42
N GLY A 97 -6.71 -0.65 -1.02
CA GLY A 97 -6.41 -0.82 -2.43
C GLY A 97 -5.74 -2.19 -2.66
N ILE A 98 -5.67 -2.58 -3.91
CA ILE A 98 -5.01 -3.83 -4.32
C ILE A 98 -3.62 -3.48 -4.84
N LEU A 99 -2.58 -4.09 -4.29
CA LEU A 99 -1.21 -3.90 -4.75
C LEU A 99 -0.89 -4.91 -5.85
N TYR A 100 -0.64 -4.41 -7.05
CA TYR A 100 -0.29 -5.22 -8.21
C TYR A 100 1.13 -4.95 -8.65
N PHE A 101 1.90 -6.02 -8.90
CA PHE A 101 3.26 -5.90 -9.41
C PHE A 101 3.63 -7.15 -10.21
N GLU A 102 4.62 -7.00 -11.11
CA GLU A 102 5.11 -8.09 -11.94
C GLU A 102 6.63 -8.23 -11.84
N ILE A 103 7.08 -9.44 -11.56
CA ILE A 103 8.52 -9.74 -11.54
C ILE A 103 9.02 -9.79 -12.98
N GLN A 104 10.10 -9.10 -13.25
CA GLN A 104 10.77 -9.11 -14.54
C GLN A 104 11.72 -10.31 -14.59
N LYS A 105 11.48 -11.18 -15.52
CA LYS A 105 12.35 -12.34 -15.74
C LYS A 105 13.51 -12.02 -16.67
#